data_9f3583383ff5512c34816da6d5faeabe
#
_entry.id   9f3583383ff5512c34816da6d5faeabe
#
_cell.length_a   1.000
_cell.length_b   1.000
_cell.length_c   1.000
_cell.angle_alpha   90.00
_cell.angle_beta   90.00
_cell.angle_gamma   90.00
#
_symmetry.space_group_name_H-M   'P 1'
#
loop_
_entity.id
_entity.type
_entity.pdbx_description
1 polymer ?
#
loop_
_entity_poly.entity_id
_entity_poly.type
_entity_poly.pdbx_seq_one_letter_code
_entity_poly.pdbx_strand_id
1 'polypeptide(L)'
;PEQEYFLVDRELYRRRPDIIGFVNGIPLLFIECKNIHKNLRKAFDQNLKDYQDTIPHLFHHNAFLLLANGSEAKVGALGGKYEHFHNWKRLEEAQPGVVDMETLLKGVCDKRNFLDLFENFILFDDVGERTIKIVARNHQFLGVNRAIRAVANRAQNQGKLGVFWHTQGSGKSYSMLFFTRKVHRRVGGNYTFVIVTDRDDLDGQIYQTYVGCGVVGEGDDARAASGTHLKALLGQHKGYVFSLVQKFNEQVDPDNPYSRRDDIIVISDEAHRTQYGTLALNMRNALPGASYIGFTGTPLMGDDEVTRRVFGDYVSTYDFRRAVDDGATVPLYYDARGEKLKVANDDLNQRIADKLAEFEDELDADPDAQRRLEAAMGRDYHVITADERLDRIARDFVRHYAEGWESGKAMFVCIDKPTCVRMHGLIEKYWTEHIHALTVRKNSETDDQALAERTRQLKWMGETRFAVMVSEEQGEVDRFRRLGLDIQPHRRLIKEGWSVPGAPKPLSMEDAFKKADHPFRVAIVCAMWMTGFDVPTLGTLYLDKPLKAHTLMQAIARANRVAEGKTNGLIVDYCGILKNLRRALATFAGATGEGEPGGEGV
;
A
#
# COMPACT_ATOMS: atom_id res chain seq x y z
N PRO A 1 13.47 20.06 -37.11
CA PRO A 1 14.19 19.28 -36.11
C PRO A 1 15.55 18.91 -36.67
N GLU A 2 16.59 19.34 -36.00
CA GLU A 2 17.97 18.99 -36.35
C GLU A 2 18.19 17.51 -36.10
N GLN A 3 18.91 16.88 -37.04
CA GLN A 3 19.28 15.48 -36.89
C GLN A 3 20.57 15.41 -36.11
N GLU A 4 20.53 14.83 -34.93
CA GLU A 4 21.72 14.62 -34.11
C GLU A 4 22.39 13.27 -34.44
N TYR A 5 23.71 13.28 -34.49
CA TYR A 5 24.55 12.09 -34.67
C TYR A 5 25.31 11.80 -33.39
N PHE A 6 25.20 10.57 -32.91
CA PHE A 6 25.86 10.14 -31.69
C PHE A 6 26.80 8.96 -31.99
N LEU A 7 27.99 8.99 -31.40
CA LEU A 7 28.98 7.93 -31.47
C LEU A 7 28.85 7.05 -30.21
N VAL A 8 28.49 5.79 -30.41
CA VAL A 8 28.45 4.78 -29.34
C VAL A 8 29.33 3.62 -29.80
N ASP A 9 30.28 3.20 -28.98
CA ASP A 9 31.23 2.11 -29.27
C ASP A 9 31.89 2.16 -30.66
N ARG A 10 32.24 3.38 -31.12
CA ARG A 10 32.81 3.70 -32.43
C ARG A 10 31.85 3.53 -33.63
N GLU A 11 30.57 3.24 -33.40
CA GLU A 11 29.54 3.25 -34.43
C GLU A 11 28.79 4.56 -34.43
N LEU A 12 28.41 5.04 -35.61
CA LEU A 12 27.63 6.25 -35.78
C LEU A 12 26.14 5.92 -35.92
N TYR A 13 25.37 6.22 -34.89
CA TYR A 13 23.91 6.05 -34.91
C TYR A 13 23.23 7.38 -35.25
N ARG A 14 22.32 7.36 -36.22
CA ARG A 14 21.44 8.48 -36.55
C ARG A 14 20.08 8.22 -35.92
N ARG A 15 19.71 9.05 -34.95
CA ARG A 15 18.42 8.97 -34.24
C ARG A 15 17.71 10.32 -34.36
N ARG A 16 16.38 10.27 -34.37
CA ARG A 16 15.53 11.47 -34.45
C ARG A 16 14.47 11.38 -33.36
N PRO A 17 14.77 11.82 -32.14
CA PRO A 17 13.77 12.01 -31.09
C PRO A 17 12.69 12.98 -31.53
N ASP A 18 11.45 12.78 -31.10
CA ASP A 18 10.35 13.66 -31.48
C ASP A 18 10.52 15.05 -30.85
N ILE A 19 10.70 15.13 -29.52
CA ILE A 19 10.90 16.42 -28.84
C ILE A 19 11.87 16.22 -27.66
N ILE A 20 12.85 17.12 -27.55
CA ILE A 20 13.75 17.23 -26.40
C ILE A 20 13.62 18.61 -25.80
N GLY A 21 13.36 18.66 -24.49
CA GLY A 21 13.31 19.91 -23.72
C GLY A 21 14.63 20.18 -23.03
N PHE A 22 15.18 21.38 -23.24
CA PHE A 22 16.42 21.81 -22.65
C PHE A 22 16.18 22.91 -21.61
N VAL A 23 16.93 22.85 -20.52
CA VAL A 23 17.04 23.93 -19.52
C VAL A 23 18.52 24.29 -19.40
N ASN A 24 18.88 25.52 -19.75
CA ASN A 24 20.27 25.99 -19.77
C ASN A 24 21.22 25.06 -20.56
N GLY A 25 20.75 24.52 -21.70
CA GLY A 25 21.52 23.62 -22.54
C GLY A 25 21.59 22.17 -22.10
N ILE A 26 20.96 21.81 -20.96
CA ILE A 26 20.92 20.43 -20.43
C ILE A 26 19.63 19.76 -20.89
N PRO A 27 19.68 18.58 -21.54
CA PRO A 27 18.48 17.85 -21.98
C PRO A 27 17.79 17.18 -20.78
N LEU A 28 16.78 17.84 -20.22
CA LEU A 28 16.07 17.35 -19.05
C LEU A 28 14.77 16.62 -19.39
N LEU A 29 14.16 16.91 -20.53
CA LEU A 29 12.87 16.37 -20.94
C LEU A 29 12.99 15.61 -22.24
N PHE A 30 12.46 14.42 -22.29
CA PHE A 30 12.31 13.62 -23.48
C PHE A 30 10.84 13.31 -23.72
N ILE A 31 10.31 13.60 -24.91
CA ILE A 31 8.92 13.36 -25.30
C ILE A 31 8.90 12.50 -26.57
N GLU A 32 8.24 11.35 -26.49
CA GLU A 32 7.98 10.49 -27.64
C GLU A 32 6.50 10.53 -27.99
N CYS A 33 6.18 10.87 -29.23
CA CYS A 33 4.83 11.00 -29.76
C CYS A 33 4.51 9.86 -30.70
N LYS A 34 3.29 9.35 -30.64
CA LYS A 34 2.77 8.34 -31.56
C LYS A 34 1.49 8.82 -32.22
N ASN A 35 1.18 8.23 -33.36
CA ASN A 35 -0.12 8.43 -33.98
C ASN A 35 -1.23 7.93 -33.07
N ILE A 36 -2.39 8.60 -33.06
CA ILE A 36 -3.56 8.32 -32.23
C ILE A 36 -4.02 6.85 -32.26
N HIS A 37 -3.81 6.17 -33.40
CA HIS A 37 -4.19 4.76 -33.58
C HIS A 37 -3.12 3.76 -33.07
N LYS A 38 -1.97 4.22 -32.59
CA LYS A 38 -0.90 3.36 -32.10
C LYS A 38 -0.93 3.25 -30.59
N ASN A 39 -0.79 2.02 -30.09
CA ASN A 39 -0.67 1.75 -28.66
C ASN A 39 0.58 2.43 -28.09
N LEU A 40 0.40 3.22 -27.05
CA LEU A 40 1.46 3.99 -26.41
C LEU A 40 2.54 3.09 -25.79
N ARG A 41 2.21 1.86 -25.41
CA ARG A 41 3.18 0.88 -24.92
C ARG A 41 4.27 0.58 -25.95
N LYS A 42 3.98 0.65 -27.26
CA LYS A 42 5.01 0.50 -28.30
C LYS A 42 6.04 1.63 -28.30
N ALA A 43 5.63 2.85 -27.90
CA ALA A 43 6.57 3.95 -27.72
C ALA A 43 7.59 3.63 -26.61
N PHE A 44 7.13 3.02 -25.53
CA PHE A 44 7.96 2.58 -24.42
C PHE A 44 8.85 1.37 -24.79
N ASP A 45 8.24 0.28 -25.26
CA ASP A 45 8.94 -1.00 -25.47
C ASP A 45 9.92 -0.99 -26.65
N GLN A 46 9.64 -0.21 -27.67
CA GLN A 46 10.43 -0.15 -28.92
C GLN A 46 11.28 1.10 -28.99
N ASN A 47 10.65 2.29 -29.03
CA ASN A 47 11.37 3.53 -29.31
C ASN A 47 12.24 3.97 -28.13
N LEU A 48 11.67 4.07 -26.93
CA LEU A 48 12.41 4.54 -25.77
C LEU A 48 13.60 3.62 -25.44
N LYS A 49 13.41 2.30 -25.52
CA LYS A 49 14.50 1.34 -25.32
C LYS A 49 15.58 1.46 -26.40
N ASP A 50 15.19 1.55 -27.68
CA ASP A 50 16.16 1.74 -28.77
C ASP A 50 16.98 3.02 -28.58
N TYR A 51 16.37 4.12 -28.15
CA TYR A 51 17.12 5.34 -27.84
C TYR A 51 18.05 5.18 -26.63
N GLN A 52 17.61 4.50 -25.59
CA GLN A 52 18.45 4.24 -24.42
C GLN A 52 19.66 3.37 -24.77
N ASP A 53 19.49 2.40 -25.65
CA ASP A 53 20.57 1.50 -26.08
C ASP A 53 21.54 2.17 -27.06
N THR A 54 21.04 3.04 -27.96
CA THR A 54 21.82 3.61 -29.05
C THR A 54 22.38 5.01 -28.78
N ILE A 55 21.71 5.81 -27.95
CA ILE A 55 22.11 7.18 -27.59
C ILE A 55 21.96 7.43 -26.06
N PRO A 56 22.55 6.59 -25.18
CA PRO A 56 22.35 6.63 -23.73
C PRO A 56 22.71 7.98 -23.09
N HIS A 57 23.69 8.69 -23.67
CA HIS A 57 24.13 9.99 -23.15
C HIS A 57 23.06 11.09 -23.19
N LEU A 58 22.05 10.97 -24.06
CA LEU A 58 20.89 11.87 -24.07
C LEU A 58 20.09 11.78 -22.76
N PHE A 59 20.16 10.65 -22.06
CA PHE A 59 19.39 10.37 -20.86
C PHE A 59 20.16 10.58 -19.56
N HIS A 60 21.47 10.89 -19.59
CA HIS A 60 22.27 11.06 -18.37
C HIS A 60 21.72 12.12 -17.40
N HIS A 61 21.12 13.18 -17.93
CA HIS A 61 20.51 14.25 -17.14
C HIS A 61 18.99 14.28 -17.20
N ASN A 62 18.38 13.25 -17.80
CA ASN A 62 16.93 13.23 -17.99
C ASN A 62 16.17 13.39 -16.66
N ALA A 63 15.27 14.37 -16.59
CA ALA A 63 14.38 14.56 -15.46
C ALA A 63 13.10 13.73 -15.64
N PHE A 64 12.43 13.86 -16.78
CA PHE A 64 11.14 13.26 -17.07
C PHE A 64 11.10 12.66 -18.47
N LEU A 65 10.35 11.58 -18.60
CA LEU A 65 9.96 10.97 -19.86
C LEU A 65 8.47 11.19 -20.08
N LEU A 66 8.08 11.74 -21.21
CA LEU A 66 6.69 11.87 -21.62
C LEU A 66 6.40 10.99 -22.83
N LEU A 67 5.29 10.27 -22.79
CA LEU A 67 4.80 9.45 -23.88
C LEU A 67 3.38 9.90 -24.23
N ALA A 68 3.10 10.17 -25.50
CA ALA A 68 1.78 10.61 -25.92
C ALA A 68 1.39 10.07 -27.31
N ASN A 69 0.07 9.87 -27.54
CA ASN A 69 -0.47 9.47 -28.83
C ASN A 69 -1.74 10.25 -29.24
N GLY A 70 -2.01 11.38 -28.58
CA GLY A 70 -3.20 12.20 -28.83
C GLY A 70 -4.43 11.80 -28.02
N SER A 71 -4.61 10.53 -27.67
CA SER A 71 -5.67 10.04 -26.76
C SER A 71 -5.16 9.69 -25.36
N GLU A 72 -3.87 9.40 -25.25
CA GLU A 72 -3.19 9.12 -24.00
C GLU A 72 -1.94 9.99 -23.87
N ALA A 73 -1.65 10.43 -22.65
CA ALA A 73 -0.46 11.20 -22.34
C ALA A 73 0.04 10.84 -20.93
N LYS A 74 1.26 10.30 -20.86
CA LYS A 74 1.84 9.76 -19.63
C LYS A 74 3.20 10.36 -19.32
N VAL A 75 3.47 10.54 -18.04
CA VAL A 75 4.77 10.95 -17.51
C VAL A 75 5.38 9.81 -16.68
N GLY A 76 6.68 9.63 -16.78
CA GLY A 76 7.40 8.61 -16.04
C GLY A 76 8.87 8.94 -15.83
N ALA A 77 9.57 8.05 -15.15
CA ALA A 77 10.97 8.13 -14.84
C ALA A 77 11.80 7.21 -15.74
N LEU A 78 13.02 7.61 -16.03
CA LEU A 78 14.04 6.75 -16.64
C LEU A 78 14.29 5.53 -15.73
N GLY A 79 14.34 4.33 -16.34
CA GLY A 79 14.46 3.05 -15.62
C GLY A 79 13.16 2.51 -15.01
N GLY A 80 12.07 3.30 -15.02
CA GLY A 80 10.76 2.86 -14.57
C GLY A 80 10.11 1.86 -15.55
N LYS A 81 9.27 0.96 -15.03
CA LYS A 81 8.42 0.10 -15.87
C LYS A 81 7.25 0.90 -16.44
N TYR A 82 6.65 0.42 -17.56
CA TYR A 82 5.51 1.10 -18.19
C TYR A 82 4.32 1.31 -17.24
N GLU A 83 4.08 0.38 -16.34
CA GLU A 83 3.03 0.44 -15.33
C GLU A 83 3.19 1.60 -14.34
N HIS A 84 4.40 2.16 -14.24
CA HIS A 84 4.70 3.32 -13.40
C HIS A 84 4.58 4.66 -14.15
N PHE A 85 4.34 4.62 -15.47
CA PHE A 85 3.99 5.81 -16.24
C PHE A 85 2.53 6.14 -16.00
N HIS A 86 2.24 7.35 -15.57
CA HIS A 86 0.91 7.78 -15.15
C HIS A 86 0.42 8.99 -15.95
N ASN A 87 -0.90 9.11 -16.05
CA ASN A 87 -1.55 10.23 -16.70
C ASN A 87 -1.46 11.49 -15.81
N TRP A 88 -1.27 12.66 -16.45
CA TRP A 88 -1.41 13.94 -15.77
C TRP A 88 -2.76 14.53 -16.13
N LYS A 89 -3.76 14.33 -15.29
CA LYS A 89 -5.16 14.55 -15.66
C LYS A 89 -5.74 15.88 -15.19
N ARG A 90 -5.08 16.57 -14.24
CA ARG A 90 -5.62 17.77 -13.60
C ARG A 90 -4.54 18.81 -13.40
N LEU A 91 -4.94 20.09 -13.56
CA LEU A 91 -4.11 21.23 -13.19
C LEU A 91 -4.41 21.67 -11.76
N GLU A 92 -5.65 21.47 -11.31
CA GLU A 92 -6.12 21.70 -9.94
C GLU A 92 -6.90 20.48 -9.43
N GLU A 93 -6.84 20.24 -8.11
CA GLU A 93 -7.42 19.01 -7.53
C GLU A 93 -8.95 18.91 -7.69
N ALA A 94 -9.64 20.05 -7.67
CA ALA A 94 -11.10 20.08 -7.80
C ALA A 94 -11.61 19.89 -9.24
N GLN A 95 -10.71 19.97 -10.25
CA GLN A 95 -11.11 19.82 -11.64
C GLN A 95 -11.46 18.36 -11.97
N PRO A 96 -12.38 18.12 -12.93
CA PRO A 96 -12.55 16.80 -13.52
C PRO A 96 -11.27 16.36 -14.21
N GLY A 97 -10.99 15.05 -14.19
CA GLY A 97 -9.80 14.50 -14.84
C GLY A 97 -9.98 14.42 -16.34
N VAL A 98 -9.02 14.95 -17.11
CA VAL A 98 -8.98 14.85 -18.57
C VAL A 98 -7.66 14.20 -18.99
N VAL A 99 -7.72 13.20 -19.87
CA VAL A 99 -6.52 12.54 -20.41
C VAL A 99 -6.25 13.11 -21.78
N ASP A 100 -5.38 14.10 -21.84
CA ASP A 100 -4.93 14.70 -23.09
C ASP A 100 -3.50 15.26 -22.98
N MET A 101 -2.90 15.52 -24.13
CA MET A 101 -1.55 16.07 -24.21
C MET A 101 -1.48 17.52 -23.70
N GLU A 102 -2.55 18.30 -23.89
CA GLU A 102 -2.59 19.71 -23.47
C GLU A 102 -2.52 19.83 -21.94
N THR A 103 -3.33 19.05 -21.22
CA THR A 103 -3.33 18.99 -19.75
C THR A 103 -1.98 18.52 -19.23
N LEU A 104 -1.38 17.49 -19.87
CA LEU A 104 -0.04 17.03 -19.51
C LEU A 104 1.00 18.14 -19.68
N LEU A 105 1.03 18.81 -20.83
CA LEU A 105 2.00 19.86 -21.11
C LEU A 105 1.82 21.08 -20.19
N LYS A 106 0.59 21.52 -19.95
CA LYS A 106 0.30 22.60 -19.00
C LYS A 106 0.67 22.24 -17.57
N GLY A 107 0.46 20.98 -17.19
CA GLY A 107 0.76 20.49 -15.84
C GLY A 107 2.24 20.25 -15.57
N VAL A 108 2.96 19.69 -16.54
CA VAL A 108 4.36 19.28 -16.38
C VAL A 108 5.35 20.26 -17.02
N CYS A 109 5.03 20.79 -18.21
CA CYS A 109 5.96 21.60 -19.01
C CYS A 109 5.79 23.11 -18.82
N ASP A 110 4.78 23.58 -18.06
CA ASP A 110 4.79 24.96 -17.56
C ASP A 110 6.11 25.23 -16.82
N LYS A 111 6.76 26.33 -17.11
CA LYS A 111 8.11 26.61 -16.61
C LYS A 111 8.22 26.55 -15.08
N ARG A 112 7.21 27.04 -14.36
CA ARG A 112 7.19 27.03 -12.89
C ARG A 112 6.98 25.62 -12.37
N ASN A 113 6.00 24.89 -12.94
CA ASN A 113 5.70 23.51 -12.57
C ASN A 113 6.87 22.59 -12.91
N PHE A 114 7.52 22.78 -14.07
CA PHE A 114 8.67 21.98 -14.49
C PHE A 114 9.83 22.12 -13.51
N LEU A 115 10.19 23.36 -13.15
CA LEU A 115 11.26 23.61 -12.18
C LEU A 115 10.90 23.12 -10.78
N ASP A 116 9.64 23.25 -10.36
CA ASP A 116 9.16 22.74 -9.08
C ASP A 116 9.19 21.21 -9.04
N LEU A 117 8.72 20.55 -10.12
CA LEU A 117 8.80 19.10 -10.27
C LEU A 117 10.25 18.61 -10.24
N PHE A 118 11.13 19.25 -10.99
CA PHE A 118 12.56 18.91 -11.05
C PHE A 118 13.25 19.01 -9.69
N GLU A 119 13.01 20.10 -8.98
CA GLU A 119 13.70 20.39 -7.72
C GLU A 119 13.12 19.58 -6.54
N ASN A 120 11.79 19.44 -6.47
CA ASN A 120 11.11 19.00 -5.25
C ASN A 120 10.37 17.67 -5.38
N PHE A 121 10.13 17.14 -6.59
CA PHE A 121 9.27 15.99 -6.83
C PHE A 121 9.96 14.85 -7.59
N ILE A 122 11.28 14.80 -7.55
CA ILE A 122 12.11 13.67 -7.94
C ILE A 122 12.83 13.15 -6.70
N LEU A 123 12.74 11.84 -6.46
CA LEU A 123 13.48 11.11 -5.44
C LEU A 123 14.29 10.01 -6.10
N PHE A 124 15.36 9.63 -5.45
CA PHE A 124 16.10 8.41 -5.73
C PHE A 124 16.00 7.54 -4.49
N ASP A 125 15.51 6.33 -4.64
CA ASP A 125 15.25 5.40 -3.54
C ASP A 125 16.11 4.16 -3.74
N ASP A 126 16.97 3.88 -2.78
CA ASP A 126 17.84 2.70 -2.78
C ASP A 126 17.06 1.50 -2.22
N VAL A 127 16.56 0.67 -3.14
CA VAL A 127 15.82 -0.55 -2.81
C VAL A 127 16.69 -1.77 -3.06
N GLY A 128 17.27 -2.33 -2.00
CA GLY A 128 18.22 -3.44 -2.08
C GLY A 128 19.49 -3.01 -2.82
N GLU A 129 19.81 -3.66 -3.93
CA GLU A 129 21.02 -3.38 -4.74
C GLU A 129 20.78 -2.38 -5.88
N ARG A 130 19.62 -1.73 -5.94
CA ARG A 130 19.23 -0.86 -7.06
C ARG A 130 18.70 0.48 -6.55
N THR A 131 19.16 1.54 -7.17
CA THR A 131 18.55 2.87 -7.03
C THR A 131 17.44 3.04 -8.06
N ILE A 132 16.23 3.34 -7.60
CA ILE A 132 15.09 3.64 -8.46
C ILE A 132 14.77 5.13 -8.42
N LYS A 133 14.48 5.69 -9.58
CA LYS A 133 14.05 7.07 -9.72
C LYS A 133 12.54 7.16 -9.58
N ILE A 134 12.06 7.93 -8.63
CA ILE A 134 10.65 8.19 -8.35
C ILE A 134 10.30 9.61 -8.80
N VAL A 135 9.28 9.73 -9.63
CA VAL A 135 8.68 11.01 -10.04
C VAL A 135 7.28 11.09 -9.44
N ALA A 136 6.95 12.24 -8.85
CA ALA A 136 5.63 12.43 -8.24
C ALA A 136 4.50 12.29 -9.27
N ARG A 137 3.44 11.62 -8.85
CA ARG A 137 2.18 11.54 -9.60
C ARG A 137 1.40 12.85 -9.51
N ASN A 138 0.48 13.06 -10.44
CA ASN A 138 -0.35 14.28 -10.51
C ASN A 138 -1.01 14.64 -9.16
N HIS A 139 -1.67 13.67 -8.50
CA HIS A 139 -2.31 13.89 -7.21
C HIS A 139 -1.31 14.24 -6.10
N GLN A 140 -0.10 13.65 -6.11
CA GLN A 140 0.95 13.95 -5.14
C GLN A 140 1.45 15.38 -5.31
N PHE A 141 1.72 15.80 -6.55
CA PHE A 141 2.14 17.17 -6.86
C PHE A 141 1.10 18.19 -6.39
N LEU A 142 -0.17 17.99 -6.72
CA LEU A 142 -1.25 18.90 -6.35
C LEU A 142 -1.45 18.95 -4.83
N GLY A 143 -1.54 17.78 -4.18
CA GLY A 143 -1.78 17.67 -2.75
C GLY A 143 -0.64 18.25 -1.93
N VAL A 144 0.62 17.91 -2.25
CA VAL A 144 1.79 18.45 -1.55
C VAL A 144 1.86 19.96 -1.70
N ASN A 145 1.59 20.51 -2.89
CA ASN A 145 1.56 21.96 -3.09
C ASN A 145 0.49 22.67 -2.27
N ARG A 146 -0.67 22.02 -2.04
CA ARG A 146 -1.68 22.54 -1.11
C ARG A 146 -1.20 22.50 0.34
N ALA A 147 -0.55 21.40 0.76
CA ALA A 147 0.02 21.28 2.09
C ALA A 147 1.13 22.32 2.35
N ILE A 148 1.97 22.62 1.36
CA ILE A 148 2.97 23.70 1.45
C ILE A 148 2.31 25.07 1.67
N ARG A 149 1.20 25.36 0.98
CA ARG A 149 0.44 26.60 1.23
C ARG A 149 -0.13 26.64 2.65
N ALA A 150 -0.58 25.50 3.19
CA ALA A 150 -1.05 25.42 4.59
C ALA A 150 0.10 25.70 5.58
N VAL A 151 1.32 25.22 5.31
CA VAL A 151 2.50 25.56 6.14
C VAL A 151 2.81 27.05 6.08
N ALA A 152 2.74 27.68 4.92
CA ALA A 152 2.94 29.12 4.78
C ALA A 152 1.94 29.94 5.61
N ASN A 153 0.71 29.42 5.75
CA ASN A 153 -0.38 30.05 6.51
C ASN A 153 -0.56 29.49 7.93
N ARG A 154 0.43 28.74 8.46
CA ARG A 154 0.29 27.98 9.73
C ARG A 154 -0.10 28.83 10.94
N ALA A 155 0.36 30.06 11.00
CA ALA A 155 0.03 30.99 12.10
C ALA A 155 -1.47 31.32 12.11
N GLN A 156 -2.05 31.59 10.94
CA GLN A 156 -3.48 31.89 10.78
C GLN A 156 -4.35 30.65 11.08
N ASN A 157 -3.85 29.47 10.74
CA ASN A 157 -4.52 28.19 10.95
C ASN A 157 -4.24 27.57 12.34
N GLN A 158 -3.64 28.30 13.26
CA GLN A 158 -3.32 27.83 14.62
C GLN A 158 -2.52 26.52 14.61
N GLY A 159 -1.57 26.37 13.68
CA GLY A 159 -0.77 25.16 13.50
C GLY A 159 -1.53 23.98 12.87
N LYS A 160 -2.79 24.13 12.44
CA LYS A 160 -3.53 23.08 11.74
C LYS A 160 -3.23 23.15 10.25
N LEU A 161 -2.55 22.13 9.72
CA LEU A 161 -2.17 22.08 8.31
C LEU A 161 -3.14 21.28 7.44
N GLY A 162 -4.05 20.54 8.09
CA GLY A 162 -5.10 19.76 7.45
C GLY A 162 -4.84 18.28 7.41
N VAL A 163 -5.81 17.55 6.86
CA VAL A 163 -5.75 16.10 6.63
C VAL A 163 -5.47 15.83 5.15
N PHE A 164 -4.41 15.07 4.89
CA PHE A 164 -4.01 14.59 3.58
C PHE A 164 -4.60 13.19 3.38
N TRP A 165 -5.82 13.13 2.86
CA TRP A 165 -6.50 11.87 2.61
C TRP A 165 -6.22 11.38 1.20
N HIS A 166 -5.33 10.42 1.10
CA HIS A 166 -5.04 9.70 -0.13
C HIS A 166 -5.20 8.21 0.10
N THR A 167 -6.01 7.53 -0.72
CA THR A 167 -6.30 6.11 -0.56
C THR A 167 -5.03 5.27 -0.46
N GLN A 168 -5.13 4.11 0.13
CA GLN A 168 -3.99 3.19 0.22
C GLN A 168 -3.51 2.80 -1.19
N GLY A 169 -2.18 2.71 -1.36
CA GLY A 169 -1.60 2.45 -2.68
C GLY A 169 -1.29 3.66 -3.52
N SER A 170 -1.71 4.84 -3.11
CA SER A 170 -1.44 6.10 -3.81
C SER A 170 -0.01 6.64 -3.65
N GLY A 171 0.82 6.02 -2.78
CA GLY A 171 2.20 6.46 -2.54
C GLY A 171 2.33 7.53 -1.45
N LYS A 172 1.55 7.44 -0.36
CA LYS A 172 1.57 8.41 0.75
C LYS A 172 2.96 8.64 1.36
N SER A 173 3.77 7.60 1.56
CA SER A 173 5.12 7.73 2.13
C SER A 173 6.00 8.64 1.28
N TYR A 174 5.95 8.51 -0.05
CA TYR A 174 6.65 9.45 -0.94
C TYR A 174 6.04 10.85 -0.92
N SER A 175 4.70 10.98 -0.72
CA SER A 175 4.08 12.31 -0.56
C SER A 175 4.58 13.02 0.70
N MET A 176 4.77 12.28 1.81
CA MET A 176 5.39 12.81 3.04
C MET A 176 6.82 13.29 2.79
N LEU A 177 7.62 12.50 2.05
CA LEU A 177 8.99 12.87 1.66
C LEU A 177 9.03 14.10 0.77
N PHE A 178 8.21 14.18 -0.28
CA PHE A 178 8.10 15.36 -1.12
C PHE A 178 7.73 16.60 -0.29
N PHE A 179 6.77 16.45 0.62
CA PHE A 179 6.32 17.50 1.51
C PHE A 179 7.46 18.01 2.39
N THR A 180 8.15 17.13 3.13
CA THR A 180 9.21 17.53 4.06
C THR A 180 10.40 18.16 3.34
N ARG A 181 10.84 17.58 2.22
CA ARG A 181 11.93 18.16 1.40
C ARG A 181 11.56 19.53 0.85
N LYS A 182 10.32 19.70 0.39
CA LYS A 182 9.86 20.97 -0.17
C LYS A 182 9.70 22.04 0.91
N VAL A 183 9.25 21.70 2.12
CA VAL A 183 9.23 22.62 3.27
C VAL A 183 10.64 23.12 3.55
N HIS A 184 11.62 22.24 3.70
CA HIS A 184 13.01 22.63 3.93
C HIS A 184 13.58 23.57 2.86
N ARG A 185 13.23 23.34 1.59
CA ARG A 185 13.79 24.11 0.47
C ARG A 185 13.08 25.45 0.23
N ARG A 186 11.78 25.52 0.49
CA ARG A 186 10.94 26.64 0.01
C ARG A 186 10.29 27.47 1.10
N VAL A 187 10.08 26.92 2.31
CA VAL A 187 9.40 27.68 3.36
C VAL A 187 10.38 28.49 4.21
N GLY A 188 11.65 28.09 4.23
CA GLY A 188 12.68 28.72 5.08
C GLY A 188 12.45 28.41 6.58
N GLY A 189 13.53 28.30 7.33
CA GLY A 189 13.49 27.90 8.74
C GLY A 189 14.19 26.56 8.98
N ASN A 190 14.47 26.25 10.24
CA ASN A 190 15.15 25.02 10.64
C ASN A 190 14.14 24.02 11.21
N TYR A 191 13.23 23.54 10.36
CA TYR A 191 12.16 22.64 10.78
C TYR A 191 12.66 21.31 11.30
N THR A 192 12.04 20.84 12.40
CA THR A 192 12.07 19.46 12.85
C THR A 192 10.76 18.77 12.44
N PHE A 193 10.85 17.70 11.63
CA PHE A 193 9.69 16.86 11.31
C PHE A 193 9.60 15.71 12.30
N VAL A 194 8.46 15.59 12.98
CA VAL A 194 8.15 14.47 13.87
C VAL A 194 7.15 13.56 13.16
N ILE A 195 7.64 12.42 12.68
CA ILE A 195 6.82 11.43 11.99
C ILE A 195 6.27 10.48 13.05
N VAL A 196 4.94 10.46 13.19
CA VAL A 196 4.24 9.68 14.20
C VAL A 196 3.40 8.61 13.54
N THR A 197 3.59 7.36 13.95
CA THR A 197 2.84 6.19 13.49
C THR A 197 2.18 5.49 14.67
N ASP A 198 1.22 4.63 14.40
CA ASP A 198 0.52 3.84 15.42
C ASP A 198 1.13 2.46 15.65
N ARG A 199 1.94 1.95 14.70
CA ARG A 199 2.53 0.61 14.69
C ARG A 199 4.01 0.63 14.38
N ASP A 200 4.76 -0.26 15.03
CA ASP A 200 6.20 -0.39 14.84
C ASP A 200 6.56 -0.84 13.42
N ASP A 201 5.76 -1.72 12.80
CA ASP A 201 5.95 -2.16 11.41
C ASP A 201 5.84 -0.99 10.42
N LEU A 202 4.86 -0.10 10.60
CA LEU A 202 4.67 1.08 9.76
C LEU A 202 5.78 2.11 9.99
N ASP A 203 6.16 2.32 11.25
CA ASP A 203 7.30 3.16 11.61
C ASP A 203 8.56 2.69 10.91
N GLY A 204 8.82 1.36 10.96
CA GLY A 204 9.94 0.75 10.25
C GLY A 204 9.90 0.98 8.74
N GLN A 205 8.76 0.80 8.08
CA GLN A 205 8.63 0.99 6.62
C GLN A 205 8.81 2.46 6.20
N ILE A 206 8.20 3.40 6.91
CA ILE A 206 8.35 4.83 6.62
C ILE A 206 9.80 5.25 6.86
N TYR A 207 10.41 4.84 7.97
CA TYR A 207 11.81 5.10 8.27
C TYR A 207 12.74 4.59 7.17
N GLN A 208 12.56 3.33 6.72
CA GLN A 208 13.36 2.75 5.62
C GLN A 208 13.18 3.53 4.30
N THR A 209 11.99 4.04 4.00
CA THR A 209 11.78 4.90 2.83
C THR A 209 12.58 6.21 2.94
N TYR A 210 12.68 6.80 4.14
CA TYR A 210 13.47 8.02 4.37
C TYR A 210 14.97 7.74 4.29
N VAL A 211 15.42 6.58 4.79
CA VAL A 211 16.83 6.13 4.66
C VAL A 211 17.17 5.85 3.22
N GLY A 212 16.35 5.05 2.51
CA GLY A 212 16.56 4.70 1.09
C GLY A 212 16.63 5.94 0.19
N CYS A 213 15.86 6.99 0.52
CA CYS A 213 15.93 8.27 -0.20
C CYS A 213 17.06 9.20 0.28
N GLY A 214 17.95 8.75 1.16
CA GLY A 214 19.11 9.51 1.65
C GLY A 214 18.74 10.77 2.46
N VAL A 215 17.56 10.79 3.06
CA VAL A 215 17.06 11.93 3.86
C VAL A 215 17.45 11.78 5.33
N VAL A 216 17.56 10.55 5.80
CA VAL A 216 18.03 10.17 7.12
C VAL A 216 19.17 9.17 6.94
N GLY A 217 20.28 9.35 7.68
CA GLY A 217 21.42 8.43 7.64
C GLY A 217 21.09 7.09 8.30
N GLU A 218 21.64 6.01 7.74
CA GLU A 218 21.57 4.70 8.38
C GLU A 218 22.35 4.75 9.70
N GLY A 219 21.68 4.52 10.83
CA GLY A 219 22.27 4.62 12.16
C GLY A 219 22.15 6.00 12.83
N ASP A 220 21.51 6.99 12.18
CA ASP A 220 21.14 8.22 12.84
C ASP A 220 20.21 7.93 14.03
N ASP A 221 20.49 8.58 15.17
CA ASP A 221 19.60 8.55 16.33
C ASP A 221 18.36 9.42 16.08
N ALA A 222 17.47 8.92 15.20
CA ALA A 222 16.24 9.60 14.78
C ALA A 222 14.98 8.88 15.23
N ARG A 223 15.07 7.61 15.69
CA ARG A 223 13.93 6.82 16.18
C ARG A 223 13.86 6.88 17.71
N ALA A 224 12.77 7.41 18.23
CA ALA A 224 12.56 7.47 19.67
C ALA A 224 12.35 6.05 20.24
N ALA A 225 13.22 5.60 21.16
CA ALA A 225 13.11 4.33 21.84
C ALA A 225 12.07 4.34 22.98
N SER A 226 11.86 5.49 23.63
CA SER A 226 10.93 5.70 24.75
C SER A 226 10.39 7.12 24.77
N GLY A 227 9.39 7.42 25.62
CA GLY A 227 8.89 8.77 25.82
C GLY A 227 9.97 9.74 26.33
N THR A 228 10.84 9.29 27.24
CA THR A 228 11.98 10.07 27.73
C THR A 228 12.99 10.36 26.60
N HIS A 229 13.25 9.35 25.76
CA HIS A 229 14.14 9.54 24.61
C HIS A 229 13.51 10.50 23.57
N LEU A 230 12.21 10.40 23.32
CA LEU A 230 11.48 11.32 22.46
C LEU A 230 11.66 12.79 22.94
N LYS A 231 11.47 13.02 24.26
CA LYS A 231 11.65 14.35 24.86
C LYS A 231 13.09 14.86 24.67
N ALA A 232 14.09 14.00 24.80
CA ALA A 232 15.49 14.35 24.56
C ALA A 232 15.76 14.72 23.08
N LEU A 233 15.23 13.95 22.13
CA LEU A 233 15.34 14.22 20.69
C LEU A 233 14.66 15.54 20.30
N LEU A 234 13.50 15.84 20.86
CA LEU A 234 12.76 17.10 20.63
C LEU A 234 13.45 18.33 21.21
N GLY A 235 14.30 18.16 22.23
CA GLY A 235 15.19 19.20 22.76
C GLY A 235 16.37 19.53 21.85
N GLN A 236 16.66 18.68 20.85
CA GLN A 236 17.73 18.85 19.87
C GLN A 236 17.14 19.40 18.55
N HIS A 237 17.96 20.15 17.77
CA HIS A 237 17.57 20.59 16.43
C HIS A 237 17.82 19.48 15.39
N LYS A 238 17.08 18.35 15.50
CA LYS A 238 17.11 17.25 14.52
C LYS A 238 16.19 17.57 13.35
N GLY A 239 16.58 17.25 12.13
CA GLY A 239 15.72 17.43 10.96
C GLY A 239 14.51 16.50 10.98
N TYR A 240 14.71 15.25 11.45
CA TYR A 240 13.68 14.21 11.48
C TYR A 240 13.72 13.45 12.80
N VAL A 241 12.54 13.15 13.34
CA VAL A 241 12.31 12.30 14.52
C VAL A 241 11.17 11.35 14.22
N PHE A 242 11.36 10.05 14.42
CA PHE A 242 10.34 9.01 14.24
C PHE A 242 9.88 8.51 15.60
N SER A 243 8.58 8.35 15.79
CA SER A 243 8.01 7.93 17.06
C SER A 243 6.69 7.20 16.87
N LEU A 244 6.44 6.23 17.74
CA LEU A 244 5.11 5.68 17.91
C LEU A 244 4.23 6.65 18.69
N VAL A 245 2.94 6.73 18.36
CA VAL A 245 1.96 7.59 19.06
C VAL A 245 1.83 7.21 20.54
N GLN A 246 2.01 5.93 20.88
CA GLN A 246 1.97 5.42 22.24
C GLN A 246 3.06 6.04 23.15
N LYS A 247 4.10 6.65 22.60
CA LYS A 247 5.13 7.36 23.36
C LYS A 247 4.68 8.73 23.88
N PHE A 248 3.45 9.15 23.50
CA PHE A 248 2.73 10.29 24.07
C PHE A 248 1.63 9.84 25.07
N ASN A 249 1.73 8.63 25.63
CA ASN A 249 0.73 8.07 26.54
C ASN A 249 0.76 8.68 27.96
N GLU A 250 1.85 9.32 28.34
CA GLU A 250 1.93 10.04 29.61
C GLU A 250 1.08 11.30 29.55
N GLN A 251 0.32 11.57 30.59
CA GLN A 251 -0.42 12.82 30.72
C GLN A 251 0.60 13.96 30.84
N VAL A 252 0.72 14.74 29.78
CA VAL A 252 1.69 15.84 29.71
C VAL A 252 1.08 17.04 30.44
N ASP A 253 1.82 17.56 31.43
CA ASP A 253 1.49 18.83 32.07
C ASP A 253 1.60 19.96 31.04
N PRO A 254 0.53 20.70 30.74
CA PRO A 254 0.55 21.81 29.79
C PRO A 254 1.56 22.91 30.16
N ASP A 255 1.86 23.05 31.47
CA ASP A 255 2.84 24.02 31.96
C ASP A 255 4.30 23.56 31.73
N ASN A 256 4.52 22.23 31.55
CA ASN A 256 5.83 21.62 31.30
C ASN A 256 5.81 20.72 30.04
N PRO A 257 5.56 21.27 28.84
CA PRO A 257 5.53 20.51 27.58
C PRO A 257 6.92 19.94 27.23
N TYR A 258 6.95 18.98 26.29
CA TYR A 258 8.20 18.43 25.77
C TYR A 258 9.01 19.47 25.00
N SER A 259 8.34 20.34 24.24
CA SER A 259 8.96 21.46 23.54
C SER A 259 7.93 22.57 23.25
N ARG A 260 8.37 23.83 23.34
CA ARG A 260 7.57 25.02 22.97
C ARG A 260 7.96 25.59 21.60
N ARG A 261 8.81 24.89 20.87
CA ARG A 261 9.28 25.30 19.54
C ARG A 261 8.11 25.39 18.55
N ASP A 262 8.10 26.40 17.71
CA ASP A 262 7.12 26.66 16.64
C ASP A 262 7.61 26.21 15.25
N ASP A 263 8.85 25.72 15.17
CA ASP A 263 9.48 25.15 13.98
C ASP A 263 9.42 23.61 13.96
N ILE A 264 8.49 23.02 14.72
CA ILE A 264 8.19 21.59 14.68
C ILE A 264 6.93 21.36 13.81
N ILE A 265 7.04 20.42 12.87
CA ILE A 265 5.88 19.92 12.10
C ILE A 265 5.69 18.44 12.43
N VAL A 266 4.54 18.13 13.01
CA VAL A 266 4.14 16.75 13.30
C VAL A 266 3.38 16.20 12.11
N ILE A 267 3.88 15.10 11.57
CA ILE A 267 3.27 14.33 10.49
C ILE A 267 2.75 13.04 11.10
N SER A 268 1.45 12.87 11.13
CA SER A 268 0.82 11.67 11.67
C SER A 268 0.32 10.78 10.56
N ASP A 269 0.80 9.53 10.49
CA ASP A 269 0.24 8.53 9.60
C ASP A 269 -0.94 7.82 10.27
N GLU A 270 -1.95 7.45 9.48
CA GLU A 270 -3.21 6.83 9.92
C GLU A 270 -3.92 7.62 11.05
N ALA A 271 -4.02 8.94 10.87
CA ALA A 271 -4.50 9.93 11.86
C ALA A 271 -5.95 9.73 12.40
N HIS A 272 -6.68 8.72 11.93
CA HIS A 272 -8.12 8.52 12.15
C HIS A 272 -8.49 7.45 13.22
N ARG A 273 -7.53 6.77 13.85
CA ARG A 273 -7.83 5.68 14.81
C ARG A 273 -8.37 6.19 16.15
N THR A 274 -9.25 5.41 16.80
CA THR A 274 -9.98 5.76 18.02
C THR A 274 -9.09 6.09 19.22
N GLN A 275 -8.00 5.37 19.43
CA GLN A 275 -7.00 5.71 20.47
C GLN A 275 -6.25 7.02 20.17
N TYR A 276 -6.25 7.45 18.91
CA TYR A 276 -5.63 8.69 18.51
C TYR A 276 -6.23 9.91 19.19
N GLY A 277 -7.51 9.88 19.58
CA GLY A 277 -8.18 11.01 20.21
C GLY A 277 -7.50 11.54 21.46
N THR A 278 -7.26 10.67 22.44
CA THR A 278 -6.58 11.04 23.70
C THR A 278 -5.10 11.28 23.50
N LEU A 279 -4.43 10.40 22.71
CA LEU A 279 -3.00 10.50 22.43
C LEU A 279 -2.67 11.73 21.57
N ALA A 280 -3.53 12.09 20.64
CA ALA A 280 -3.39 13.29 19.82
C ALA A 280 -3.56 14.59 20.65
N LEU A 281 -4.43 14.58 21.66
CA LEU A 281 -4.52 15.69 22.61
C LEU A 281 -3.26 15.78 23.48
N ASN A 282 -2.77 14.64 23.98
CA ASN A 282 -1.50 14.60 24.72
C ASN A 282 -0.33 15.09 23.87
N MET A 283 -0.27 14.71 22.61
CA MET A 283 0.73 15.18 21.65
C MET A 283 0.65 16.71 21.44
N ARG A 284 -0.57 17.26 21.37
CA ARG A 284 -0.74 18.72 21.31
C ARG A 284 -0.32 19.42 22.60
N ASN A 285 -0.57 18.82 23.77
CA ASN A 285 -0.10 19.34 25.04
C ASN A 285 1.43 19.24 25.17
N ALA A 286 2.03 18.17 24.61
CA ALA A 286 3.48 17.98 24.59
C ALA A 286 4.19 18.98 23.66
N LEU A 287 3.54 19.41 22.57
CA LEU A 287 4.11 20.26 21.52
C LEU A 287 3.15 21.41 21.17
N PRO A 288 2.85 22.33 22.09
CA PRO A 288 1.82 23.36 21.89
C PRO A 288 2.13 24.37 20.78
N GLY A 289 3.42 24.57 20.44
CA GLY A 289 3.87 25.45 19.36
C GLY A 289 3.94 24.78 18.00
N ALA A 290 3.82 23.44 17.92
CA ALA A 290 4.00 22.71 16.68
C ALA A 290 2.83 22.86 15.69
N SER A 291 3.12 22.62 14.42
CA SER A 291 2.11 22.49 13.38
C SER A 291 1.82 21.01 13.11
N TYR A 292 0.58 20.68 12.71
CA TYR A 292 0.09 19.30 12.61
C TYR A 292 -0.53 19.01 11.26
N ILE A 293 -0.09 17.95 10.61
CA ILE A 293 -0.69 17.40 9.38
C ILE A 293 -0.96 15.92 9.55
N GLY A 294 -2.18 15.48 9.22
CA GLY A 294 -2.56 14.07 9.24
C GLY A 294 -2.49 13.46 7.86
N PHE A 295 -1.84 12.31 7.70
CA PHE A 295 -1.92 11.48 6.51
C PHE A 295 -2.80 10.28 6.81
N THR A 296 -3.69 9.94 5.88
CA THR A 296 -4.58 8.80 6.07
C THR A 296 -4.96 8.14 4.74
N GLY A 297 -5.15 6.81 4.75
CA GLY A 297 -5.67 6.04 3.63
C GLY A 297 -7.19 6.01 3.56
N THR A 298 -7.86 6.41 4.62
CA THR A 298 -9.31 6.33 4.78
C THR A 298 -9.88 7.69 5.16
N PRO A 299 -11.13 8.00 4.76
CA PRO A 299 -11.75 9.28 5.11
C PRO A 299 -12.05 9.37 6.60
N LEU A 300 -12.15 10.58 7.08
CA LEU A 300 -12.69 10.87 8.41
C LEU A 300 -14.19 10.53 8.41
N MET A 301 -14.62 9.68 9.34
CA MET A 301 -16.03 9.41 9.57
C MET A 301 -16.71 10.61 10.25
N GLY A 302 -18.05 10.64 10.25
CA GLY A 302 -18.82 11.76 10.83
C GLY A 302 -18.47 12.10 12.28
N ASP A 303 -18.01 11.09 13.04
CA ASP A 303 -17.68 11.20 14.47
C ASP A 303 -16.20 11.57 14.75
N ASP A 304 -15.40 11.82 13.71
CA ASP A 304 -13.96 12.15 13.82
C ASP A 304 -13.71 13.64 14.14
N GLU A 305 -14.50 14.19 15.07
CA GLU A 305 -14.36 15.56 15.52
C GLU A 305 -12.98 15.84 16.13
N VAL A 306 -12.40 14.85 16.82
CA VAL A 306 -11.09 14.97 17.44
C VAL A 306 -9.99 15.13 16.41
N THR A 307 -10.01 14.34 15.33
CA THR A 307 -9.03 14.45 14.24
C THR A 307 -9.09 15.83 13.57
N ARG A 308 -10.30 16.34 13.30
CA ARG A 308 -10.48 17.70 12.77
C ARG A 308 -10.04 18.77 13.74
N ARG A 309 -10.24 18.54 15.03
CA ARG A 309 -9.79 19.47 16.08
C ARG A 309 -8.27 19.58 16.13
N VAL A 310 -7.54 18.49 15.88
CA VAL A 310 -6.08 18.43 15.91
C VAL A 310 -5.47 18.91 14.61
N PHE A 311 -5.92 18.38 13.48
CA PHE A 311 -5.27 18.59 12.18
C PHE A 311 -5.97 19.64 11.31
N GLY A 312 -7.27 19.87 11.48
CA GLY A 312 -8.10 20.70 10.60
C GLY A 312 -8.84 19.87 9.55
N ASP A 313 -9.43 20.56 8.57
CA ASP A 313 -10.15 19.94 7.46
C ASP A 313 -9.21 19.30 6.43
N TYR A 314 -9.77 18.67 5.40
CA TYR A 314 -8.98 18.10 4.31
C TYR A 314 -8.16 19.16 3.57
N VAL A 315 -6.84 18.96 3.54
CA VAL A 315 -5.92 19.76 2.70
C VAL A 315 -5.79 19.16 1.30
N SER A 316 -5.95 17.86 1.17
CA SER A 316 -5.95 17.15 -0.12
C SER A 316 -6.79 15.88 -0.03
N THR A 317 -7.49 15.55 -1.13
CA THR A 317 -8.36 14.38 -1.22
C THR A 317 -8.08 13.60 -2.50
N TYR A 318 -7.71 12.32 -2.34
CA TYR A 318 -7.53 11.39 -3.44
C TYR A 318 -8.15 10.04 -3.07
N ASP A 319 -9.43 9.91 -3.41
CA ASP A 319 -10.26 8.77 -3.04
C ASP A 319 -9.96 7.51 -3.86
N PHE A 320 -10.61 6.41 -3.49
CA PHE A 320 -10.45 5.12 -4.15
C PHE A 320 -10.86 5.16 -5.63
N ARG A 321 -11.95 5.83 -5.98
CA ARG A 321 -12.45 5.93 -7.36
C ARG A 321 -11.45 6.67 -8.25
N ARG A 322 -10.95 7.82 -7.79
CA ARG A 322 -9.90 8.57 -8.51
C ARG A 322 -8.64 7.74 -8.70
N ALA A 323 -8.25 6.95 -7.70
CA ALA A 323 -7.07 6.11 -7.78
C ALA A 323 -7.20 5.01 -8.86
N VAL A 324 -8.37 4.40 -8.99
CA VAL A 324 -8.68 3.44 -10.07
C VAL A 324 -8.73 4.14 -11.43
N ASP A 325 -9.47 5.25 -11.52
CA ASP A 325 -9.58 6.04 -12.77
C ASP A 325 -8.21 6.51 -13.27
N ASP A 326 -7.31 6.86 -12.37
CA ASP A 326 -5.95 7.32 -12.69
C ASP A 326 -4.96 6.17 -12.93
N GLY A 327 -5.36 4.90 -12.73
CA GLY A 327 -4.49 3.75 -12.85
C GLY A 327 -3.41 3.70 -11.75
N ALA A 328 -3.63 4.39 -10.64
CA ALA A 328 -2.76 4.31 -9.46
C ALA A 328 -3.00 3.02 -8.67
N THR A 329 -4.21 2.47 -8.78
CA THR A 329 -4.62 1.18 -8.25
C THR A 329 -5.43 0.43 -9.32
N VAL A 330 -5.55 -0.89 -9.19
CA VAL A 330 -6.45 -1.68 -10.06
C VAL A 330 -7.86 -1.75 -9.46
N PRO A 331 -8.91 -1.95 -10.29
CA PRO A 331 -10.26 -2.18 -9.80
C PRO A 331 -10.33 -3.47 -8.98
N LEU A 332 -11.29 -3.52 -8.05
CA LEU A 332 -11.57 -4.68 -7.24
C LEU A 332 -12.89 -5.32 -7.66
N TYR A 333 -12.87 -6.64 -7.83
CA TYR A 333 -14.06 -7.46 -8.01
C TYR A 333 -14.39 -8.20 -6.72
N TYR A 334 -15.66 -8.47 -6.52
CA TYR A 334 -16.17 -9.08 -5.31
C TYR A 334 -16.96 -10.35 -5.64
N ASP A 335 -16.64 -11.47 -4.96
CA ASP A 335 -17.36 -12.74 -5.05
C ASP A 335 -17.92 -13.15 -3.66
N ALA A 336 -19.25 -13.09 -3.51
CA ALA A 336 -19.98 -13.46 -2.30
C ALA A 336 -20.14 -14.98 -2.18
N ARG A 337 -19.07 -15.70 -1.91
CA ARG A 337 -19.12 -17.17 -1.84
C ARG A 337 -19.76 -17.68 -0.55
N GLY A 338 -19.69 -16.95 0.53
CA GLY A 338 -20.33 -17.32 1.80
C GLY A 338 -21.84 -17.52 1.67
N GLU A 339 -22.51 -16.70 0.86
CA GLU A 339 -23.93 -16.84 0.55
C GLU A 339 -24.20 -18.10 -0.29
N LYS A 340 -23.37 -18.33 -1.33
CA LYS A 340 -23.47 -19.50 -2.21
C LYS A 340 -23.28 -20.82 -1.44
N LEU A 341 -22.39 -20.83 -0.45
CA LEU A 341 -22.11 -21.98 0.41
C LEU A 341 -23.06 -22.10 1.61
N LYS A 342 -23.93 -21.10 1.85
CA LYS A 342 -24.79 -21.02 3.03
C LYS A 342 -24.01 -21.06 4.34
N VAL A 343 -22.83 -20.43 4.37
CA VAL A 343 -21.96 -20.27 5.55
C VAL A 343 -21.98 -18.84 6.09
N ALA A 344 -22.47 -17.87 5.30
CA ALA A 344 -22.68 -16.51 5.73
C ALA A 344 -23.93 -16.37 6.61
N ASN A 345 -23.82 -15.53 7.65
CA ASN A 345 -24.93 -15.15 8.52
C ASN A 345 -24.71 -13.69 8.94
N ASP A 346 -25.49 -12.79 8.35
CA ASP A 346 -25.33 -11.34 8.50
C ASP A 346 -25.40 -10.88 9.97
N ASP A 347 -26.36 -11.41 10.75
CA ASP A 347 -26.53 -11.02 12.16
C ASP A 347 -25.36 -11.50 13.04
N LEU A 348 -24.92 -12.75 12.82
CA LEU A 348 -23.75 -13.32 13.48
C LEU A 348 -22.50 -12.52 13.15
N ASN A 349 -22.28 -12.24 11.87
CA ASN A 349 -21.10 -11.56 11.38
C ASN A 349 -21.06 -10.09 11.85
N GLN A 350 -22.21 -9.42 11.95
CA GLN A 350 -22.28 -8.07 12.51
C GLN A 350 -21.88 -8.06 13.99
N ARG A 351 -22.41 -8.98 14.80
CA ARG A 351 -22.04 -9.09 16.23
C ARG A 351 -20.56 -9.38 16.43
N ILE A 352 -19.99 -10.29 15.61
CA ILE A 352 -18.56 -10.60 15.66
C ILE A 352 -17.73 -9.39 15.22
N ALA A 353 -18.13 -8.69 14.15
CA ALA A 353 -17.43 -7.49 13.69
C ALA A 353 -17.46 -6.36 14.74
N ASP A 354 -18.57 -6.22 15.47
CA ASP A 354 -18.69 -5.26 16.56
C ASP A 354 -17.72 -5.59 17.69
N LYS A 355 -17.65 -6.88 18.08
CA LYS A 355 -16.71 -7.34 19.11
C LYS A 355 -15.25 -7.21 18.69
N LEU A 356 -14.92 -7.60 17.46
CA LEU A 356 -13.56 -7.43 16.93
C LEU A 356 -13.11 -5.96 16.99
N ALA A 357 -13.99 -5.03 16.67
CA ALA A 357 -13.66 -3.62 16.71
C ALA A 357 -13.49 -3.06 18.13
N GLU A 358 -14.17 -3.64 19.14
CA GLU A 358 -13.95 -3.27 20.55
C GLU A 358 -12.53 -3.65 21.03
N PHE A 359 -11.95 -4.72 20.49
CA PHE A 359 -10.64 -5.25 20.87
C PHE A 359 -9.52 -4.97 19.86
N GLU A 360 -9.81 -4.27 18.74
CA GLU A 360 -8.87 -4.11 17.63
C GLU A 360 -7.53 -3.52 18.07
N ASP A 361 -7.56 -2.51 18.92
CA ASP A 361 -6.35 -1.85 19.42
C ASP A 361 -5.57 -2.67 20.46
N GLU A 362 -6.25 -3.60 21.15
CA GLU A 362 -5.64 -4.43 22.17
C GLU A 362 -5.01 -5.71 21.60
N LEU A 363 -5.55 -6.23 20.48
CA LEU A 363 -5.12 -7.50 19.89
C LEU A 363 -3.66 -7.53 19.43
N ASP A 364 -3.09 -6.38 19.12
CA ASP A 364 -1.69 -6.24 18.72
C ASP A 364 -0.75 -5.99 19.91
N ALA A 365 -1.28 -5.45 21.03
CA ALA A 365 -0.48 -4.98 22.16
C ALA A 365 -0.53 -5.90 23.39
N ASP A 366 -1.63 -6.67 23.59
CA ASP A 366 -1.86 -7.49 24.79
C ASP A 366 -2.05 -8.97 24.43
N PRO A 367 -1.18 -9.87 24.91
CA PRO A 367 -1.30 -11.31 24.69
C PRO A 367 -2.62 -11.92 25.21
N ASP A 368 -3.25 -11.31 26.21
CA ASP A 368 -4.51 -11.79 26.75
C ASP A 368 -5.76 -11.21 26.05
N ALA A 369 -5.60 -10.21 25.18
CA ALA A 369 -6.70 -9.60 24.43
C ALA A 369 -7.43 -10.61 23.55
N GLN A 370 -6.71 -11.55 22.93
CA GLN A 370 -7.30 -12.61 22.12
C GLN A 370 -8.23 -13.51 22.97
N ARG A 371 -7.84 -13.85 24.20
CA ARG A 371 -8.67 -14.66 25.11
C ARG A 371 -9.91 -13.90 25.57
N ARG A 372 -9.76 -12.60 25.86
CA ARG A 372 -10.90 -11.74 26.22
C ARG A 372 -11.88 -11.61 25.06
N LEU A 373 -11.39 -11.47 23.85
CA LEU A 373 -12.20 -11.43 22.64
C LEU A 373 -12.97 -12.76 22.43
N GLU A 374 -12.30 -13.90 22.51
CA GLU A 374 -12.93 -15.23 22.41
C GLU A 374 -14.04 -15.40 23.46
N ALA A 375 -13.77 -15.02 24.71
CA ALA A 375 -14.75 -15.05 25.79
C ALA A 375 -15.93 -14.07 25.54
N ALA A 376 -15.66 -12.87 25.02
CA ALA A 376 -16.68 -11.88 24.69
C ALA A 376 -17.56 -12.30 23.51
N MET A 377 -17.00 -13.02 22.52
CA MET A 377 -17.77 -13.59 21.41
C MET A 377 -18.64 -14.79 21.85
N GLY A 378 -18.23 -15.55 22.88
CA GLY A 378 -18.99 -16.64 23.44
C GLY A 378 -19.45 -17.67 22.39
N ARG A 379 -20.79 -17.88 22.27
CA ARG A 379 -21.38 -18.84 21.33
C ARG A 379 -21.07 -18.52 19.87
N ASP A 380 -20.98 -17.23 19.52
CA ASP A 380 -20.74 -16.78 18.14
C ASP A 380 -19.37 -17.24 17.62
N TYR A 381 -18.36 -17.31 18.50
CA TYR A 381 -17.05 -17.87 18.17
C TYR A 381 -17.11 -19.34 17.77
N HIS A 382 -17.87 -20.17 18.49
CA HIS A 382 -18.01 -21.58 18.17
C HIS A 382 -18.74 -21.82 16.84
N VAL A 383 -19.65 -20.92 16.47
CA VAL A 383 -20.37 -21.01 15.19
C VAL A 383 -19.44 -20.68 14.02
N ILE A 384 -18.66 -19.59 14.11
CA ILE A 384 -17.78 -19.17 13.01
C ILE A 384 -16.59 -20.13 12.84
N THR A 385 -16.13 -20.77 13.92
CA THR A 385 -15.00 -21.72 13.92
C THR A 385 -15.43 -23.20 13.85
N ALA A 386 -16.71 -23.49 13.59
CA ALA A 386 -17.23 -24.86 13.50
C ALA A 386 -16.52 -25.68 12.41
N ASP A 387 -16.15 -26.93 12.73
CA ASP A 387 -15.39 -27.82 11.84
C ASP A 387 -16.06 -28.00 10.47
N GLU A 388 -17.39 -28.23 10.46
CA GLU A 388 -18.14 -28.41 9.23
C GLU A 388 -18.12 -27.15 8.34
N ARG A 389 -18.16 -25.96 8.94
CA ARG A 389 -18.07 -24.69 8.21
C ARG A 389 -16.69 -24.50 7.60
N LEU A 390 -15.63 -24.70 8.38
CA LEU A 390 -14.25 -24.58 7.92
C LEU A 390 -13.93 -25.60 6.82
N ASP A 391 -14.44 -26.84 6.94
CA ASP A 391 -14.27 -27.88 5.92
C ASP A 391 -14.89 -27.46 4.57
N ARG A 392 -16.10 -26.92 4.58
CA ARG A 392 -16.77 -26.41 3.36
C ARG A 392 -15.99 -25.28 2.73
N ILE A 393 -15.49 -24.34 3.53
CA ILE A 393 -14.70 -23.19 3.06
C ILE A 393 -13.38 -23.66 2.49
N ALA A 394 -12.67 -24.59 3.14
CA ALA A 394 -11.40 -25.10 2.64
C ALA A 394 -11.54 -25.81 1.29
N ARG A 395 -12.59 -26.63 1.11
CA ARG A 395 -12.90 -27.29 -0.19
C ARG A 395 -13.17 -26.27 -1.28
N ASP A 396 -13.97 -25.25 -0.97
CA ASP A 396 -14.31 -24.20 -1.92
C ASP A 396 -13.09 -23.36 -2.29
N PHE A 397 -12.29 -22.97 -1.30
CA PHE A 397 -11.03 -22.25 -1.51
C PHE A 397 -10.11 -23.01 -2.46
N VAL A 398 -9.86 -24.30 -2.19
CA VAL A 398 -8.96 -25.12 -3.01
C VAL A 398 -9.47 -25.20 -4.46
N ARG A 399 -10.77 -25.45 -4.64
CA ARG A 399 -11.36 -25.50 -5.98
C ARG A 399 -11.21 -24.16 -6.70
N HIS A 400 -11.62 -23.06 -6.06
CA HIS A 400 -11.60 -21.72 -6.63
C HIS A 400 -10.18 -21.26 -6.98
N TYR A 401 -9.23 -21.45 -6.07
CA TYR A 401 -7.85 -21.03 -6.29
C TYR A 401 -7.12 -21.91 -7.32
N ALA A 402 -7.44 -23.21 -7.38
CA ALA A 402 -6.90 -24.10 -8.40
C ALA A 402 -7.47 -23.80 -9.80
N GLU A 403 -8.75 -23.44 -9.91
CA GLU A 403 -9.37 -23.00 -11.17
C GLU A 403 -8.78 -21.67 -11.66
N GLY A 404 -8.51 -20.74 -10.74
CA GLY A 404 -7.86 -19.45 -11.00
C GLY A 404 -6.32 -19.48 -10.89
N TRP A 405 -5.65 -20.57 -11.25
CA TRP A 405 -4.23 -20.81 -11.00
C TRP A 405 -3.27 -19.75 -11.56
N GLU A 406 -3.68 -18.97 -12.55
CA GLU A 406 -2.90 -17.85 -13.12
C GLU A 406 -3.18 -16.50 -12.42
N SER A 407 -4.09 -16.45 -11.43
CA SER A 407 -4.53 -15.20 -10.78
C SER A 407 -3.50 -14.56 -9.81
N GLY A 408 -2.32 -15.15 -9.70
CA GLY A 408 -1.26 -14.63 -8.84
C GLY A 408 -1.32 -15.17 -7.41
N LYS A 409 -0.75 -14.40 -6.47
CA LYS A 409 -0.70 -14.77 -5.06
C LYS A 409 -2.02 -14.50 -4.36
N ALA A 410 -2.29 -15.28 -3.30
CA ALA A 410 -3.49 -15.16 -2.50
C ALA A 410 -3.18 -14.97 -1.01
N MET A 411 -4.06 -14.28 -0.31
CA MET A 411 -4.06 -14.18 1.14
C MET A 411 -5.40 -14.70 1.66
N PHE A 412 -5.36 -15.58 2.65
CA PHE A 412 -6.53 -16.12 3.31
C PHE A 412 -6.59 -15.60 4.75
N VAL A 413 -7.65 -14.87 5.07
CA VAL A 413 -7.81 -14.19 6.37
C VAL A 413 -8.77 -14.99 7.24
N CYS A 414 -8.26 -15.52 8.35
CA CYS A 414 -9.03 -16.24 9.36
C CYS A 414 -9.36 -15.35 10.56
N ILE A 415 -10.32 -15.78 11.39
CA ILE A 415 -10.76 -15.07 12.59
C ILE A 415 -9.61 -14.95 13.62
N ASP A 416 -8.82 -16.01 13.82
CA ASP A 416 -7.77 -16.12 14.83
C ASP A 416 -6.63 -17.08 14.42
N LYS A 417 -5.58 -17.16 15.28
CA LYS A 417 -4.40 -17.99 15.06
C LYS A 417 -4.71 -19.50 15.04
N PRO A 418 -5.52 -20.08 15.97
CA PRO A 418 -5.91 -21.49 15.92
C PRO A 418 -6.63 -21.84 14.61
N THR A 419 -7.54 -20.99 14.14
CA THR A 419 -8.25 -21.20 12.88
C THR A 419 -7.29 -21.14 11.68
N CYS A 420 -6.25 -20.31 11.71
CA CYS A 420 -5.20 -20.32 10.66
C CYS A 420 -4.53 -21.69 10.53
N VAL A 421 -4.15 -22.32 11.67
CA VAL A 421 -3.49 -23.63 11.66
C VAL A 421 -4.44 -24.73 11.22
N ARG A 422 -5.71 -24.71 11.68
CA ARG A 422 -6.75 -25.66 11.23
C ARG A 422 -6.99 -25.54 9.74
N MET A 423 -7.14 -24.31 9.25
CA MET A 423 -7.39 -24.05 7.83
C MET A 423 -6.21 -24.48 6.97
N HIS A 424 -4.97 -24.27 7.41
CA HIS A 424 -3.78 -24.75 6.71
C HIS A 424 -3.83 -26.28 6.51
N GLY A 425 -4.12 -27.05 7.56
CA GLY A 425 -4.21 -28.51 7.45
C GLY A 425 -5.35 -28.97 6.53
N LEU A 426 -6.51 -28.30 6.58
CA LEU A 426 -7.63 -28.61 5.68
C LEU A 426 -7.29 -28.26 4.22
N ILE A 427 -6.65 -27.12 3.97
CA ILE A 427 -6.23 -26.70 2.62
C ILE A 427 -5.21 -27.69 2.06
N GLU A 428 -4.17 -28.08 2.80
CA GLU A 428 -3.18 -29.07 2.34
C GLU A 428 -3.81 -30.41 1.98
N LYS A 429 -4.76 -30.89 2.81
CA LYS A 429 -5.52 -32.10 2.54
C LYS A 429 -6.26 -32.00 1.20
N TYR A 430 -7.10 -31.00 1.02
CA TYR A 430 -7.91 -30.85 -0.19
C TYR A 430 -7.09 -30.48 -1.42
N TRP A 431 -5.98 -29.79 -1.25
CA TRP A 431 -5.03 -29.51 -2.32
C TRP A 431 -4.41 -30.80 -2.87
N THR A 432 -4.01 -31.71 -1.99
CA THR A 432 -3.49 -33.04 -2.35
C THR A 432 -4.54 -33.87 -3.07
N GLU A 433 -5.78 -33.90 -2.55
CA GLU A 433 -6.90 -34.58 -3.19
C GLU A 433 -7.20 -34.00 -4.60
N HIS A 434 -7.13 -32.68 -4.76
CA HIS A 434 -7.36 -32.01 -6.04
C HIS A 434 -6.27 -32.31 -7.06
N ILE A 435 -5.00 -32.31 -6.64
CA ILE A 435 -3.86 -32.73 -7.50
C ILE A 435 -4.06 -34.16 -7.99
N HIS A 436 -4.46 -35.08 -7.09
CA HIS A 436 -4.74 -36.46 -7.47
C HIS A 436 -5.87 -36.55 -8.51
N ALA A 437 -6.98 -35.86 -8.28
CA ALA A 437 -8.10 -35.83 -9.20
C ALA A 437 -7.75 -35.27 -10.59
N LEU A 438 -6.95 -34.18 -10.62
CA LEU A 438 -6.45 -33.61 -11.88
C LEU A 438 -5.47 -34.54 -12.60
N THR A 439 -4.63 -35.26 -11.86
CA THR A 439 -3.70 -36.23 -12.43
C THR A 439 -4.45 -37.37 -13.12
N VAL A 440 -5.52 -37.89 -12.49
CA VAL A 440 -6.39 -38.90 -13.12
C VAL A 440 -7.02 -38.36 -14.40
N ARG A 441 -7.57 -37.14 -14.35
CA ARG A 441 -8.16 -36.48 -15.54
C ARG A 441 -7.16 -36.25 -16.65
N LYS A 442 -5.93 -35.84 -16.30
CA LYS A 442 -4.84 -35.66 -17.27
C LYS A 442 -4.52 -36.96 -18.00
N ASN A 443 -4.46 -38.09 -17.28
CA ASN A 443 -4.11 -39.39 -17.86
C ASN A 443 -5.20 -39.93 -18.84
N SER A 444 -6.44 -39.43 -18.76
CA SER A 444 -7.54 -39.75 -19.67
C SER A 444 -7.80 -38.69 -20.74
N GLU A 445 -6.99 -37.63 -20.79
CA GLU A 445 -7.15 -36.55 -21.77
C GLU A 445 -6.59 -36.94 -23.13
N THR A 446 -7.35 -36.61 -24.16
CA THR A 446 -6.99 -36.90 -25.56
C THR A 446 -6.76 -35.65 -26.40
N ASP A 447 -7.12 -34.49 -25.88
CA ASP A 447 -6.87 -33.19 -26.52
C ASP A 447 -5.50 -32.65 -26.10
N ASP A 448 -4.62 -32.43 -27.08
CA ASP A 448 -3.23 -32.00 -26.86
C ASP A 448 -3.15 -30.64 -26.16
N GLN A 449 -4.07 -29.70 -26.44
CA GLN A 449 -4.08 -28.37 -25.83
C GLN A 449 -4.51 -28.46 -24.36
N ALA A 450 -5.58 -29.21 -24.09
CA ALA A 450 -6.07 -29.48 -22.74
C ALA A 450 -5.02 -30.24 -21.91
N LEU A 451 -4.33 -31.21 -22.51
CA LEU A 451 -3.24 -31.96 -21.88
C LEU A 451 -2.06 -31.05 -21.49
N ALA A 452 -1.66 -30.16 -22.39
CA ALA A 452 -0.59 -29.19 -22.13
C ALA A 452 -0.98 -28.22 -21.01
N GLU A 453 -2.21 -27.72 -21.00
CA GLU A 453 -2.73 -26.83 -19.96
C GLU A 453 -2.77 -27.51 -18.60
N ARG A 454 -3.36 -28.71 -18.50
CA ARG A 454 -3.41 -29.49 -17.26
C ARG A 454 -2.01 -29.85 -16.75
N THR A 455 -1.07 -30.10 -17.66
CA THR A 455 0.32 -30.38 -17.27
C THR A 455 0.97 -29.15 -16.62
N ARG A 456 0.74 -27.95 -17.17
CA ARG A 456 1.21 -26.69 -16.57
C ARG A 456 0.55 -26.43 -15.21
N GLN A 457 -0.76 -26.62 -15.13
CA GLN A 457 -1.52 -26.47 -13.88
C GLN A 457 -1.05 -27.42 -12.78
N LEU A 458 -0.87 -28.70 -13.10
CA LEU A 458 -0.34 -29.70 -12.15
C LEU A 458 1.07 -29.37 -11.67
N LYS A 459 1.94 -28.90 -12.57
CA LYS A 459 3.27 -28.43 -12.18
C LYS A 459 3.16 -27.25 -11.21
N TRP A 460 2.37 -26.25 -11.56
CA TRP A 460 2.15 -25.07 -10.71
C TRP A 460 1.57 -25.45 -9.35
N MET A 461 0.59 -26.35 -9.31
CA MET A 461 -0.01 -26.83 -8.06
C MET A 461 1.00 -27.61 -7.21
N GLY A 462 1.82 -28.47 -7.79
CA GLY A 462 2.86 -29.23 -7.08
C GLY A 462 3.95 -28.34 -6.48
N GLU A 463 4.26 -27.23 -7.12
CA GLU A 463 5.20 -26.22 -6.63
C GLU A 463 4.58 -25.32 -5.54
N THR A 464 3.26 -25.10 -5.55
CA THR A 464 2.58 -24.15 -4.64
C THR A 464 2.81 -24.52 -3.18
N ARG A 465 3.14 -23.50 -2.37
CA ARG A 465 3.34 -23.62 -0.93
C ARG A 465 2.39 -22.68 -0.19
N PHE A 466 1.89 -23.18 0.93
CA PHE A 466 1.03 -22.47 1.88
C PHE A 466 1.84 -22.19 3.14
N ALA A 467 1.62 -21.06 3.79
CA ALA A 467 2.21 -20.80 5.09
C ALA A 467 1.27 -19.99 5.98
N VAL A 468 1.27 -20.34 7.26
CA VAL A 468 0.58 -19.58 8.30
C VAL A 468 1.49 -18.45 8.77
N MET A 469 1.01 -17.21 8.66
CA MET A 469 1.71 -16.00 9.05
C MET A 469 0.96 -15.33 10.21
N VAL A 470 1.43 -15.56 11.42
CA VAL A 470 0.82 -15.06 12.67
C VAL A 470 1.90 -14.61 13.63
N SER A 471 1.63 -13.55 14.40
CA SER A 471 2.53 -13.02 15.43
C SER A 471 2.79 -14.04 16.55
N GLU A 472 3.99 -14.01 17.15
CA GLU A 472 4.35 -14.87 18.27
C GLU A 472 3.61 -14.43 19.54
N GLU A 473 3.24 -15.41 20.39
CA GLU A 473 2.56 -15.18 21.66
C GLU A 473 3.20 -16.04 22.76
N GLN A 474 3.36 -15.47 23.94
CA GLN A 474 3.94 -16.20 25.05
C GLN A 474 3.03 -17.35 25.50
N GLY A 475 3.60 -18.57 25.63
CA GLY A 475 2.84 -19.76 26.04
C GLY A 475 1.94 -20.36 24.95
N GLU A 476 2.05 -19.91 23.70
CA GLU A 476 1.20 -20.39 22.60
C GLU A 476 1.33 -21.89 22.32
N VAL A 477 2.54 -22.46 22.44
CA VAL A 477 2.77 -23.89 22.17
C VAL A 477 1.88 -24.78 23.03
N ASP A 478 1.77 -24.48 24.32
CA ASP A 478 0.93 -25.25 25.24
C ASP A 478 -0.56 -25.02 24.99
N ARG A 479 -0.94 -23.82 24.58
CA ARG A 479 -2.30 -23.49 24.14
C ARG A 479 -2.70 -24.31 22.92
N PHE A 480 -1.87 -24.30 21.88
CA PHE A 480 -2.13 -25.05 20.64
C PHE A 480 -2.18 -26.56 20.90
N ARG A 481 -1.27 -27.10 21.72
CA ARG A 481 -1.29 -28.51 22.09
C ARG A 481 -2.59 -28.93 22.80
N ARG A 482 -3.14 -28.08 23.69
CA ARG A 482 -4.45 -28.32 24.31
C ARG A 482 -5.60 -28.35 23.32
N LEU A 483 -5.47 -27.64 22.21
CA LEU A 483 -6.45 -27.65 21.09
C LEU A 483 -6.20 -28.78 20.08
N GLY A 484 -5.21 -29.66 20.32
CA GLY A 484 -4.82 -30.71 19.38
C GLY A 484 -4.10 -30.19 18.13
N LEU A 485 -3.53 -28.99 18.20
CA LEU A 485 -2.84 -28.32 17.10
C LEU A 485 -1.35 -28.18 17.39
N ASP A 486 -0.54 -28.07 16.32
CA ASP A 486 0.90 -27.81 16.42
C ASP A 486 1.28 -26.53 15.66
N ILE A 487 1.71 -25.51 16.39
CA ILE A 487 2.18 -24.23 15.85
C ILE A 487 3.68 -24.26 15.51
N GLN A 488 4.45 -25.20 16.05
CA GLN A 488 5.92 -25.20 15.97
C GLN A 488 6.46 -25.26 14.54
N PRO A 489 5.91 -26.07 13.60
CA PRO A 489 6.38 -26.07 12.21
C PRO A 489 6.25 -24.70 11.55
N HIS A 490 5.16 -23.99 11.83
CA HIS A 490 4.91 -22.64 11.31
C HIS A 490 5.88 -21.62 11.90
N ARG A 491 6.17 -21.69 13.22
CA ARG A 491 7.16 -20.84 13.89
C ARG A 491 8.57 -21.05 13.35
N ARG A 492 8.92 -22.31 13.14
CA ARG A 492 10.22 -22.63 12.53
C ARG A 492 10.36 -22.01 11.16
N LEU A 493 9.34 -22.17 10.30
CA LEU A 493 9.34 -21.60 8.97
C LEU A 493 9.42 -20.06 8.99
N ILE A 494 8.68 -19.40 9.86
CA ILE A 494 8.74 -17.93 10.01
C ILE A 494 10.14 -17.47 10.42
N LYS A 495 10.78 -18.20 11.35
CA LYS A 495 12.10 -17.84 11.88
C LYS A 495 13.25 -18.16 10.92
N GLU A 496 13.20 -19.31 10.28
CA GLU A 496 14.28 -19.80 9.39
C GLU A 496 14.12 -19.24 7.96
N GLY A 497 12.91 -18.88 7.54
CA GLY A 497 12.62 -18.45 6.18
C GLY A 497 12.67 -19.58 5.16
N TRP A 498 12.70 -19.20 3.88
CA TRP A 498 12.76 -20.15 2.74
C TRP A 498 14.17 -20.32 2.22
N SER A 499 14.68 -21.54 2.28
CA SER A 499 15.95 -21.88 1.64
C SER A 499 15.81 -21.87 0.11
N VAL A 500 16.65 -21.09 -0.55
CA VAL A 500 16.71 -21.02 -2.02
C VAL A 500 18.00 -21.70 -2.47
N PRO A 501 17.92 -22.71 -3.37
CA PRO A 501 19.12 -23.37 -3.89
C PRO A 501 20.09 -22.34 -4.50
N GLY A 502 21.36 -22.36 -4.04
CA GLY A 502 22.40 -21.46 -4.54
C GLY A 502 22.44 -20.07 -3.89
N ALA A 503 21.50 -19.71 -3.03
CA ALA A 503 21.54 -18.46 -2.27
C ALA A 503 22.32 -18.62 -0.96
N PRO A 504 23.14 -17.63 -0.55
CA PRO A 504 23.98 -17.72 0.65
C PRO A 504 23.15 -17.61 1.95
N LYS A 505 21.94 -17.08 1.87
CA LYS A 505 21.01 -16.93 3.02
C LYS A 505 19.59 -17.28 2.61
N PRO A 506 18.76 -17.83 3.53
CA PRO A 506 17.34 -18.00 3.31
C PRO A 506 16.67 -16.65 3.04
N LEU A 507 15.61 -16.66 2.24
CA LEU A 507 14.71 -15.50 2.11
C LEU A 507 13.81 -15.41 3.33
N SER A 508 13.59 -14.20 3.83
CA SER A 508 12.53 -13.96 4.79
C SER A 508 11.17 -14.37 4.20
N MET A 509 10.18 -14.67 5.05
CA MET A 509 8.83 -14.98 4.59
C MET A 509 8.23 -13.84 3.77
N GLU A 510 8.51 -12.61 4.18
CA GLU A 510 8.08 -11.40 3.50
C GLU A 510 8.69 -11.29 2.09
N ASP A 511 10.01 -11.42 1.97
CA ASP A 511 10.70 -11.36 0.68
C ASP A 511 10.29 -12.50 -0.25
N ALA A 512 10.10 -13.69 0.29
CA ALA A 512 9.62 -14.84 -0.46
C ALA A 512 8.20 -14.59 -1.01
N PHE A 513 7.30 -13.99 -0.21
CA PHE A 513 5.96 -13.68 -0.66
C PHE A 513 5.91 -12.51 -1.66
N LYS A 514 6.81 -11.54 -1.55
CA LYS A 514 6.92 -10.42 -2.51
C LYS A 514 7.42 -10.84 -3.88
N LYS A 515 8.25 -11.88 -3.97
CA LYS A 515 8.74 -12.38 -5.26
C LYS A 515 7.63 -13.07 -6.06
N ALA A 516 7.34 -12.55 -7.26
CA ALA A 516 6.25 -13.03 -8.11
C ALA A 516 6.39 -14.53 -8.48
N ASP A 517 7.60 -14.96 -8.79
CA ASP A 517 7.96 -16.33 -9.24
C ASP A 517 8.16 -17.32 -8.09
N HIS A 518 8.18 -16.87 -6.84
CA HIS A 518 8.40 -17.74 -5.69
C HIS A 518 7.18 -18.64 -5.41
N PRO A 519 7.40 -19.95 -5.12
CA PRO A 519 6.35 -20.94 -4.90
C PRO A 519 5.49 -20.70 -3.65
N PHE A 520 5.90 -19.84 -2.72
CA PHE A 520 5.03 -19.37 -1.63
C PHE A 520 3.95 -18.46 -2.21
N ARG A 521 2.79 -19.03 -2.52
CA ARG A 521 1.71 -18.35 -3.23
C ARG A 521 0.51 -18.02 -2.36
N VAL A 522 0.35 -18.69 -1.21
CA VAL A 522 -0.79 -18.45 -0.32
C VAL A 522 -0.32 -18.23 1.11
N ALA A 523 -0.61 -17.05 1.65
CA ALA A 523 -0.42 -16.71 3.05
C ALA A 523 -1.73 -16.83 3.82
N ILE A 524 -1.74 -17.58 4.92
CA ILE A 524 -2.90 -17.73 5.82
C ILE A 524 -2.63 -16.88 7.05
N VAL A 525 -3.47 -15.87 7.28
CA VAL A 525 -3.25 -14.81 8.26
C VAL A 525 -4.50 -14.58 9.12
N CYS A 526 -4.35 -13.91 10.27
CA CYS A 526 -5.52 -13.44 11.03
C CYS A 526 -5.49 -11.93 11.34
N ALA A 527 -4.31 -11.33 11.48
CA ALA A 527 -4.10 -9.90 11.66
C ALA A 527 -2.84 -9.43 10.93
N MET A 528 -1.75 -10.20 11.10
CA MET A 528 -0.46 -9.93 10.47
C MET A 528 -0.60 -9.82 8.95
N TRP A 529 0.07 -8.84 8.33
CA TRP A 529 0.03 -8.51 6.90
C TRP A 529 -1.29 -7.93 6.37
N MET A 530 -2.33 -7.86 7.16
CA MET A 530 -3.56 -7.16 6.75
C MET A 530 -3.35 -5.65 6.65
N THR A 531 -2.45 -5.12 7.46
CA THR A 531 -2.05 -3.71 7.47
C THR A 531 -0.53 -3.60 7.29
N GLY A 532 -0.05 -2.49 6.72
CA GLY A 532 1.38 -2.21 6.60
C GLY A 532 2.18 -3.04 5.58
N PHE A 533 1.68 -4.14 5.05
CA PHE A 533 2.40 -5.05 4.16
C PHE A 533 2.06 -4.80 2.68
N ASP A 534 3.06 -4.53 1.85
CA ASP A 534 2.89 -4.23 0.42
C ASP A 534 3.33 -5.39 -0.48
N VAL A 535 2.36 -6.00 -1.18
CA VAL A 535 2.59 -7.08 -2.15
C VAL A 535 1.82 -6.80 -3.44
N PRO A 536 2.46 -6.18 -4.44
CA PRO A 536 1.80 -5.84 -5.70
C PRO A 536 1.20 -7.03 -6.42
N THR A 537 1.83 -8.20 -6.31
CA THR A 537 1.39 -9.46 -6.95
C THR A 537 0.22 -10.17 -6.27
N LEU A 538 -0.30 -9.64 -5.16
CA LEU A 538 -1.47 -10.19 -4.50
C LEU A 538 -2.71 -10.03 -5.39
N GLY A 539 -3.17 -11.10 -6.00
CA GLY A 539 -4.34 -11.12 -6.90
C GLY A 539 -5.65 -11.32 -6.18
N THR A 540 -5.68 -12.18 -5.16
CA THR A 540 -6.91 -12.58 -4.48
C THR A 540 -6.80 -12.49 -2.96
N LEU A 541 -7.83 -11.89 -2.34
CA LEU A 541 -8.00 -11.85 -0.89
C LEU A 541 -9.24 -12.65 -0.51
N TYR A 542 -9.06 -13.74 0.24
CA TYR A 542 -10.13 -14.56 0.80
C TYR A 542 -10.41 -14.11 2.23
N LEU A 543 -11.65 -13.73 2.52
CA LEU A 543 -12.07 -13.20 3.81
C LEU A 543 -12.98 -14.18 4.53
N ASP A 544 -12.47 -14.80 5.59
CA ASP A 544 -13.22 -15.57 6.58
C ASP A 544 -13.13 -14.92 7.97
N LYS A 545 -13.18 -13.59 7.97
CA LYS A 545 -13.19 -12.75 9.17
C LYS A 545 -14.12 -11.57 8.92
N PRO A 546 -15.19 -11.41 9.74
CA PRO A 546 -16.06 -10.24 9.65
C PRO A 546 -15.28 -8.98 10.03
N LEU A 547 -15.15 -8.05 9.10
CA LEU A 547 -14.39 -6.82 9.26
C LEU A 547 -15.31 -5.60 9.17
N LYS A 548 -15.06 -4.57 10.00
CA LYS A 548 -15.71 -3.27 9.90
C LYS A 548 -15.09 -2.40 8.82
N ALA A 549 -15.78 -1.34 8.48
CA ALA A 549 -15.51 -0.46 7.34
C ALA A 549 -14.03 -0.09 7.18
N HIS A 550 -13.37 0.34 8.25
CA HIS A 550 -11.98 0.78 8.20
C HIS A 550 -11.00 -0.39 7.95
N THR A 551 -11.03 -1.40 8.81
CA THR A 551 -10.16 -2.58 8.70
C THR A 551 -10.43 -3.34 7.41
N LEU A 552 -11.70 -3.39 6.97
CA LEU A 552 -12.07 -3.94 5.67
C LEU A 552 -11.39 -3.20 4.52
N MET A 553 -11.43 -1.86 4.52
CA MET A 553 -10.78 -1.05 3.48
C MET A 553 -9.27 -1.21 3.48
N GLN A 554 -8.64 -1.36 4.65
CA GLN A 554 -7.21 -1.65 4.76
C GLN A 554 -6.86 -3.02 4.18
N ALA A 555 -7.67 -4.04 4.44
CA ALA A 555 -7.46 -5.40 3.94
C ALA A 555 -7.65 -5.47 2.41
N ILE A 556 -8.74 -4.94 1.88
CA ILE A 556 -9.02 -4.98 0.43
C ILE A 556 -8.01 -4.18 -0.40
N ALA A 557 -7.47 -3.09 0.18
CA ALA A 557 -6.43 -2.29 -0.47
C ALA A 557 -5.09 -3.04 -0.64
N ARG A 558 -4.95 -4.26 -0.13
CA ARG A 558 -3.82 -5.14 -0.44
C ARG A 558 -3.94 -5.74 -1.84
N ALA A 559 -5.16 -6.04 -2.28
CA ALA A 559 -5.42 -6.63 -3.59
C ALA A 559 -5.51 -5.60 -4.74
N ASN A 560 -5.58 -4.29 -4.45
CA ASN A 560 -5.73 -3.24 -5.47
C ASN A 560 -4.42 -2.69 -6.04
N ARG A 561 -3.26 -3.24 -5.67
CA ARG A 561 -1.96 -2.77 -6.15
C ARG A 561 -1.75 -3.06 -7.63
N VAL A 562 -1.12 -2.13 -8.33
CA VAL A 562 -0.70 -2.32 -9.72
C VAL A 562 0.50 -3.24 -9.78
N ALA A 563 0.44 -4.26 -10.64
CA ALA A 563 1.55 -5.14 -10.97
C ALA A 563 1.51 -5.50 -12.46
N GLU A 564 2.63 -5.94 -13.01
CA GLU A 564 2.72 -6.38 -14.39
C GLU A 564 1.76 -7.54 -14.67
N GLY A 565 0.92 -7.40 -15.69
CA GLY A 565 -0.10 -8.39 -16.06
C GLY A 565 -1.36 -8.41 -15.18
N LYS A 566 -1.39 -7.65 -14.08
CA LYS A 566 -2.53 -7.60 -13.17
C LYS A 566 -3.53 -6.52 -13.61
N THR A 567 -4.73 -6.93 -13.98
CA THR A 567 -5.82 -6.06 -14.42
C THR A 567 -6.81 -5.70 -13.32
N ASN A 568 -6.91 -6.54 -12.28
CA ASN A 568 -7.83 -6.38 -11.16
C ASN A 568 -7.34 -7.10 -9.91
N GLY A 569 -7.97 -6.82 -8.77
CA GLY A 569 -7.92 -7.65 -7.57
C GLY A 569 -9.27 -8.32 -7.32
N LEU A 570 -9.25 -9.50 -6.70
CA LEU A 570 -10.45 -10.25 -6.36
C LEU A 570 -10.61 -10.38 -4.84
N ILE A 571 -11.78 -10.03 -4.34
CA ILE A 571 -12.18 -10.22 -2.95
C ILE A 571 -13.19 -11.38 -2.91
N VAL A 572 -12.81 -12.45 -2.26
CA VAL A 572 -13.67 -13.62 -2.05
C VAL A 572 -14.15 -13.61 -0.60
N ASP A 573 -15.46 -13.47 -0.42
CA ASP A 573 -16.06 -13.27 0.90
C ASP A 573 -16.85 -14.50 1.35
N TYR A 574 -16.44 -15.06 2.49
CA TYR A 574 -17.13 -16.16 3.16
C TYR A 574 -18.03 -15.71 4.32
N CYS A 575 -17.96 -14.44 4.70
CA CYS A 575 -18.70 -13.88 5.83
C CYS A 575 -19.95 -13.09 5.46
N GLY A 576 -20.15 -12.72 4.19
CA GLY A 576 -21.27 -11.87 3.79
C GLY A 576 -21.07 -10.39 4.16
N ILE A 577 -19.87 -9.87 4.05
CA ILE A 577 -19.53 -8.50 4.40
C ILE A 577 -19.92 -7.46 3.33
N LEU A 578 -20.60 -7.88 2.26
CA LEU A 578 -20.96 -7.01 1.11
C LEU A 578 -21.70 -5.74 1.54
N LYS A 579 -22.63 -5.85 2.50
CA LYS A 579 -23.36 -4.68 3.03
C LYS A 579 -22.42 -3.68 3.70
N ASN A 580 -21.45 -4.20 4.47
CA ASN A 580 -20.44 -3.38 5.15
C ASN A 580 -19.49 -2.75 4.14
N LEU A 581 -19.11 -3.51 3.11
CA LEU A 581 -18.28 -3.02 2.00
C LEU A 581 -18.98 -1.90 1.23
N ARG A 582 -20.26 -2.10 0.83
CA ARG A 582 -21.04 -1.07 0.14
C ARG A 582 -21.20 0.19 0.98
N ARG A 583 -21.48 0.09 2.28
CA ARG A 583 -21.53 1.26 3.18
C ARG A 583 -20.15 1.94 3.27
N ALA A 584 -19.09 1.18 3.45
CA ALA A 584 -17.74 1.70 3.48
C ALA A 584 -17.46 2.47 2.18
N LEU A 585 -17.62 1.82 1.02
CA LEU A 585 -17.38 2.46 -0.28
C LEU A 585 -18.28 3.68 -0.52
N ALA A 586 -19.54 3.64 -0.13
CA ALA A 586 -20.45 4.79 -0.22
C ALA A 586 -20.00 5.95 0.68
N THR A 587 -19.56 5.66 1.90
CA THR A 587 -18.97 6.67 2.80
C THR A 587 -17.69 7.24 2.22
N PHE A 588 -16.86 6.39 1.63
CA PHE A 588 -15.58 6.75 0.98
C PHE A 588 -15.77 7.49 -0.35
N ALA A 589 -16.91 7.28 -1.04
CA ALA A 589 -17.27 8.02 -2.25
C ALA A 589 -18.09 9.29 -1.95
N GLY A 590 -18.91 9.28 -0.91
CA GLY A 590 -19.82 10.37 -0.54
C GLY A 590 -19.17 11.56 0.15
N ALA A 591 -17.92 11.43 0.60
CA ALA A 591 -17.14 12.55 1.15
C ALA A 591 -16.80 13.64 0.09
N THR A 592 -17.09 13.38 -1.19
CA THR A 592 -16.85 14.31 -2.32
C THR A 592 -18.10 14.91 -2.95
N GLY A 593 -19.29 14.78 -2.34
CA GLY A 593 -20.53 15.43 -2.79
C GLY A 593 -21.02 15.03 -4.19
N GLU A 594 -22.25 14.50 -4.24
CA GLU A 594 -23.07 14.24 -5.42
C GLU A 594 -22.67 13.06 -6.32
N GLY A 595 -23.42 11.99 -6.18
CA GLY A 595 -23.48 10.87 -7.12
C GLY A 595 -24.11 9.64 -6.47
N GLU A 596 -25.35 9.33 -6.82
CA GLU A 596 -25.99 8.06 -6.50
C GLU A 596 -25.10 6.88 -6.95
N PRO A 597 -25.03 5.78 -6.18
CA PRO A 597 -24.33 4.58 -6.60
C PRO A 597 -25.15 3.89 -7.70
N GLY A 598 -24.90 4.29 -8.92
CA GLY A 598 -25.48 3.67 -10.11
C GLY A 598 -24.58 2.55 -10.62
N GLY A 599 -25.10 1.33 -10.61
CA GLY A 599 -24.87 0.31 -11.63
C GLY A 599 -23.61 -0.55 -11.48
N GLU A 600 -23.85 -1.85 -11.36
CA GLU A 600 -23.07 -3.02 -11.79
C GLU A 600 -21.58 -2.80 -12.14
N GLY A 601 -20.70 -3.18 -11.21
CA GLY A 601 -19.26 -3.16 -11.32
C GLY A 601 -18.60 -2.56 -10.06
N VAL A 602 -18.63 -3.31 -8.98
CA VAL A 602 -17.81 -3.03 -7.79
C VAL A 602 -16.56 -3.87 -7.87
#